data_d5d053efbe5c629183b0a8ae3f40bcb8
#
_entry.id   d5d053efbe5c629183b0a8ae3f40bcb8
#
_cell.length_a   1.000
_cell.length_b   1.000
_cell.length_c   1.000
_cell.angle_alpha   90.00
_cell.angle_beta   90.00
_cell.angle_gamma   90.00
#
_symmetry.space_group_name_H-M   'P 1'
#
loop_
_entity.id
_entity.type
_entity.pdbx_description
1 polymer ?
#
loop_
_entity_poly.entity_id
_entity_poly.type
_entity_poly.pdbx_seq_one_letter_code
_entity_poly.pdbx_strand_id
1 'polypeptide(L)'
;MDHIGDKLLVANTLIVLSLVLTFFLPMFIPNFPAWTIIIPVILMISRELYISGLREFLGTQKIEMPVPKARFSMGKIKTTLQMVATCALLLGLCMPQLVLLPNMEMFAIYAFFGLSYGGVICLWLALVASLWSATQYTITFLGHLKKIK
;
A
#
# COMPACT_ATOMS: atom_id res chain seq x y z
N MET A 1 2.51 -21.76 1.62
CA MET A 1 2.34 -21.49 0.19
C MET A 1 1.36 -20.34 -0.07
N ASP A 2 0.22 -20.25 0.62
CA ASP A 2 -0.79 -19.21 0.37
C ASP A 2 -0.34 -17.77 0.66
N HIS A 3 0.58 -17.58 1.57
CA HIS A 3 1.12 -16.26 1.93
C HIS A 3 1.88 -15.54 0.81
N ILE A 4 2.47 -16.26 -0.14
CA ILE A 4 3.18 -15.68 -1.29
C ILE A 4 2.18 -15.24 -2.34
N GLY A 5 1.15 -16.05 -2.59
CA GLY A 5 0.08 -15.73 -3.54
C GLY A 5 -0.66 -14.45 -3.19
N ASP A 6 -1.05 -14.27 -1.93
CA ASP A 6 -1.74 -13.06 -1.46
C ASP A 6 -0.88 -11.80 -1.64
N LYS A 7 0.42 -11.88 -1.35
CA LYS A 7 1.35 -10.76 -1.51
C LYS A 7 1.57 -10.40 -2.98
N LEU A 8 1.70 -11.40 -3.85
CA LEU A 8 1.82 -11.16 -5.28
C LEU A 8 0.56 -10.53 -5.86
N LEU A 9 -0.61 -10.99 -5.42
CA LEU A 9 -1.89 -10.43 -5.85
C LEU A 9 -2.01 -8.96 -5.45
N VAL A 10 -1.72 -8.63 -4.19
CA VAL A 10 -1.75 -7.24 -3.71
C VAL A 10 -0.72 -6.38 -4.44
N ALA A 11 0.50 -6.87 -4.66
CA ALA A 11 1.53 -6.15 -5.39
C ALA A 11 1.10 -5.89 -6.85
N ASN A 12 0.58 -6.90 -7.54
CA ASN A 12 0.09 -6.75 -8.91
C ASN A 12 -1.08 -5.76 -8.98
N THR A 13 -2.03 -5.83 -8.04
CA THR A 13 -3.15 -4.89 -7.98
C THR A 13 -2.66 -3.44 -7.82
N LEU A 14 -1.69 -3.21 -6.94
CA LEU A 14 -1.11 -1.89 -6.74
C LEU A 14 -0.35 -1.38 -7.97
N ILE A 15 0.38 -2.24 -8.67
CA ILE A 15 1.09 -1.87 -9.90
C ILE A 15 0.10 -1.48 -10.98
N VAL A 16 -0.90 -2.32 -11.24
CA VAL A 16 -1.92 -2.04 -12.25
C VAL A 16 -2.69 -0.78 -11.90
N LEU A 17 -3.10 -0.63 -10.65
CA LEU A 17 -3.80 0.56 -10.18
C LEU A 17 -2.95 1.83 -10.35
N SER A 18 -1.66 1.79 -10.02
CA SER A 18 -0.77 2.93 -10.19
C SER A 18 -0.60 3.33 -11.66
N LEU A 19 -0.49 2.36 -12.55
CA LEU A 19 -0.42 2.60 -13.99
C LEU A 19 -1.71 3.25 -14.51
N VAL A 20 -2.85 2.67 -14.17
CA VAL A 20 -4.15 3.18 -14.58
C VAL A 20 -4.36 4.61 -14.08
N LEU A 21 -4.09 4.87 -12.79
CA LEU A 21 -4.21 6.20 -12.20
C LEU A 21 -3.26 7.21 -12.84
N THR A 22 -2.03 6.81 -13.16
CA THR A 22 -1.05 7.68 -13.82
C THR A 22 -1.51 8.13 -15.21
N PHE A 23 -2.25 7.29 -15.92
CA PHE A 23 -2.80 7.64 -17.22
C PHE A 23 -4.12 8.42 -17.13
N PHE A 24 -5.00 8.05 -16.20
CA PHE A 24 -6.34 8.63 -16.12
C PHE A 24 -6.41 9.93 -15.31
N LEU A 25 -5.66 10.05 -14.21
CA LEU A 25 -5.75 11.26 -13.37
C LEU A 25 -5.35 12.55 -14.08
N PRO A 26 -4.28 12.61 -14.89
CA PRO A 26 -3.94 13.86 -15.62
C PRO A 26 -5.02 14.30 -16.62
N MET A 27 -5.87 13.39 -17.06
CA MET A 27 -6.98 13.69 -17.97
C MET A 27 -8.09 14.49 -17.28
N PHE A 28 -8.29 14.27 -15.96
CA PHE A 28 -9.33 14.94 -15.17
C PHE A 28 -8.78 16.04 -14.27
N ILE A 29 -7.54 15.91 -13.82
CA ILE A 29 -6.87 16.88 -12.95
C ILE A 29 -5.60 17.35 -13.66
N PRO A 30 -5.63 18.47 -14.39
CA PRO A 30 -4.44 19.00 -15.02
C PRO A 30 -3.37 19.32 -13.95
N ASN A 31 -2.13 18.96 -14.23
CA ASN A 31 -0.98 19.09 -13.33
C ASN A 31 -0.97 18.19 -12.09
N PHE A 32 -1.73 17.09 -12.06
CA PHE A 32 -1.58 16.12 -10.96
C PHE A 32 -0.21 15.42 -11.07
N PRO A 33 0.65 15.54 -10.06
CA PRO A 33 1.98 14.95 -10.12
C PRO A 33 1.90 13.42 -9.97
N ALA A 34 2.11 12.70 -11.06
CA ALA A 34 2.05 11.23 -11.10
C ALA A 34 2.98 10.54 -10.09
N TRP A 35 4.09 11.19 -9.75
CA TRP A 35 5.06 10.67 -8.78
C TRP A 35 4.47 10.49 -7.37
N THR A 36 3.41 11.23 -7.00
CA THR A 36 2.72 11.06 -5.70
C THR A 36 2.05 9.70 -5.54
N ILE A 37 1.77 9.01 -6.62
CA ILE A 37 1.22 7.64 -6.61
C ILE A 37 2.33 6.61 -6.84
N ILE A 38 3.22 6.87 -7.78
CA ILE A 38 4.27 5.93 -8.18
C ILE A 38 5.25 5.67 -7.05
N ILE A 39 5.73 6.72 -6.37
CA ILE A 39 6.71 6.61 -5.28
C ILE A 39 6.19 5.72 -4.14
N PRO A 40 5.01 5.98 -3.53
CA PRO A 40 4.54 5.14 -2.43
C PRO A 40 4.30 3.68 -2.86
N VAL A 41 3.85 3.43 -4.07
CA VAL A 41 3.63 2.07 -4.57
C VAL A 41 4.96 1.32 -4.70
N ILE A 42 5.97 1.92 -5.31
CA ILE A 42 7.30 1.30 -5.44
C ILE A 42 7.91 1.01 -4.06
N LEU A 43 7.85 1.96 -3.14
CA LEU A 43 8.39 1.79 -1.79
C LEU A 43 7.64 0.71 -1.01
N MET A 44 6.33 0.61 -1.15
CA MET A 44 5.54 -0.45 -0.54
C MET A 44 5.93 -1.83 -1.06
N ILE A 45 6.06 -2.00 -2.36
CA ILE A 45 6.45 -3.27 -2.98
C ILE A 45 7.87 -3.66 -2.57
N SER A 46 8.81 -2.73 -2.64
CA SER A 46 10.20 -2.94 -2.24
C SER A 46 10.29 -3.40 -0.77
N ARG A 47 9.53 -2.76 0.11
CA ARG A 47 9.45 -3.13 1.53
C ARG A 47 8.85 -4.54 1.71
N GLU A 48 7.80 -4.90 0.97
CA GLU A 48 7.21 -6.23 1.04
C GLU A 48 8.22 -7.32 0.66
N LEU A 49 8.95 -7.11 -0.42
CA LEU A 49 10.00 -8.02 -0.88
C LEU A 49 11.13 -8.12 0.15
N TYR A 50 11.57 -6.99 0.71
CA TYR A 50 12.61 -6.96 1.72
C TYR A 50 12.25 -7.77 2.97
N ILE A 51 11.06 -7.56 3.53
CA ILE A 51 10.60 -8.29 4.72
C ILE A 51 10.37 -9.77 4.42
N SER A 52 9.90 -10.11 3.21
CA SER A 52 9.73 -11.50 2.80
C SER A 52 11.08 -12.21 2.71
N GLY A 53 12.09 -11.59 2.11
CA GLY A 53 13.44 -12.12 2.06
C GLY A 53 14.07 -12.31 3.44
N LEU A 54 13.89 -11.34 4.36
CA LEU A 54 14.36 -11.51 5.74
C LEU A 54 13.70 -12.67 6.47
N ARG A 55 12.39 -12.88 6.27
CA ARG A 55 11.66 -14.00 6.89
C ARG A 55 12.14 -15.34 6.35
N GLU A 56 12.36 -15.43 5.06
CA GLU A 56 12.88 -16.65 4.42
C GLU A 56 14.28 -16.98 4.93
N PHE A 57 15.16 -15.98 5.00
CA PHE A 57 16.50 -16.14 5.56
C PHE A 57 16.47 -16.65 7.00
N LEU A 58 15.60 -16.11 7.86
CA LEU A 58 15.42 -16.57 9.23
C LEU A 58 14.87 -18.00 9.30
N GLY A 59 13.95 -18.35 8.42
CA GLY A 59 13.39 -19.70 8.33
C GLY A 59 14.46 -20.73 8.00
N THR A 60 15.41 -20.42 7.14
CA THR A 60 16.54 -21.31 6.83
C THR A 60 17.50 -21.50 8.00
N GLN A 61 17.65 -20.49 8.85
CA GLN A 61 18.51 -20.54 10.05
C GLN A 61 17.82 -21.18 11.27
N LYS A 62 16.57 -21.63 11.17
CA LYS A 62 15.74 -22.17 12.27
C LYS A 62 15.69 -21.25 13.51
N ILE A 63 15.81 -19.95 13.32
CA ILE A 63 15.75 -18.96 14.38
C ILE A 63 14.29 -18.55 14.57
N GLU A 64 13.66 -19.00 15.65
CA GLU A 64 12.33 -18.51 16.05
C GLU A 64 12.46 -17.13 16.70
N MET A 65 12.01 -16.09 15.99
CA MET A 65 11.92 -14.76 16.58
C MET A 65 10.63 -14.59 17.37
N PRO A 66 10.69 -14.21 18.65
CA PRO A 66 9.49 -13.84 19.38
C PRO A 66 8.90 -12.57 18.73
N VAL A 67 7.72 -12.72 18.11
CA VAL A 67 6.99 -11.60 17.51
C VAL A 67 6.27 -10.85 18.64
N PRO A 68 6.67 -9.62 18.99
CA PRO A 68 5.97 -8.87 20.02
C PRO A 68 4.51 -8.62 19.62
N LYS A 69 3.57 -8.78 20.58
CA LYS A 69 2.12 -8.64 20.36
C LYS A 69 1.72 -7.29 19.72
N ALA A 70 2.44 -6.22 20.01
CA ALA A 70 2.23 -4.90 19.42
C ALA A 70 2.44 -4.88 17.90
N ARG A 71 3.32 -5.71 17.36
CA ARG A 71 3.58 -5.84 15.92
C ARG A 71 2.42 -6.41 15.13
N PHE A 72 1.68 -7.32 15.73
CA PHE A 72 0.54 -7.94 15.09
C PHE A 72 -0.57 -6.90 14.81
N SER A 73 -0.73 -5.93 15.70
CA SER A 73 -1.66 -4.81 15.53
C SER A 73 -1.22 -3.87 14.39
N MET A 74 0.06 -3.48 14.33
CA MET A 74 0.56 -2.56 13.29
C MET A 74 0.53 -3.17 11.88
N GLY A 75 0.79 -4.46 11.77
CA GLY A 75 0.67 -5.19 10.50
C GLY A 75 -0.77 -5.18 9.97
N LYS A 76 -1.76 -5.34 10.85
CA LYS A 76 -3.18 -5.28 10.49
C LYS A 76 -3.60 -3.88 10.06
N ILE A 77 -3.20 -2.85 10.79
CA ILE A 77 -3.50 -1.44 10.47
C ILE A 77 -2.96 -1.09 9.07
N LYS A 78 -1.72 -1.48 8.76
CA LYS A 78 -1.13 -1.28 7.45
C LYS A 78 -1.96 -1.91 6.33
N THR A 79 -2.29 -3.19 6.46
CA THR A 79 -3.05 -3.91 5.42
C THR A 79 -4.45 -3.33 5.26
N THR A 80 -5.11 -2.95 6.35
CA THR A 80 -6.42 -2.30 6.30
C THR A 80 -6.34 -0.95 5.60
N LEU A 81 -5.37 -0.09 5.95
CA LEU A 81 -5.17 1.21 5.29
C LEU A 81 -4.88 1.04 3.79
N GLN A 82 -4.06 0.06 3.43
CA GLN A 82 -3.74 -0.24 2.04
C GLN A 82 -4.97 -0.71 1.26
N MET A 83 -5.79 -1.60 1.84
CA MET A 83 -7.05 -2.03 1.23
C MET A 83 -8.04 -0.88 1.06
N VAL A 84 -8.20 -0.05 2.09
CA VAL A 84 -9.07 1.14 2.03
C VAL A 84 -8.60 2.11 0.96
N ALA A 85 -7.29 2.40 0.89
CA ALA A 85 -6.72 3.27 -0.13
C ALA A 85 -6.97 2.73 -1.55
N THR A 86 -6.74 1.42 -1.74
CA THR A 86 -6.96 0.77 -3.05
C THR A 86 -8.44 0.82 -3.45
N CYS A 87 -9.35 0.50 -2.54
CA CYS A 87 -10.78 0.59 -2.80
C CYS A 87 -11.24 2.03 -3.10
N ALA A 88 -10.77 3.01 -2.34
CA ALA A 88 -11.09 4.42 -2.56
C ALA A 88 -10.63 4.91 -3.94
N LEU A 89 -9.43 4.54 -4.35
CA LEU A 89 -8.88 4.90 -5.65
C LEU A 89 -9.62 4.22 -6.81
N LEU A 90 -9.98 2.94 -6.65
CA LEU A 90 -10.79 2.20 -7.65
C LEU A 90 -12.18 2.81 -7.78
N LEU A 91 -12.85 3.11 -6.68
CA LEU A 91 -14.14 3.79 -6.68
C LEU A 91 -14.03 5.17 -7.33
N GLY A 92 -12.98 5.91 -7.03
CA GLY A 92 -12.69 7.19 -7.68
C GLY A 92 -12.62 7.08 -9.20
N LEU A 93 -12.00 6.04 -9.75
CA LEU A 93 -11.93 5.80 -11.19
C LEU A 93 -13.28 5.48 -11.82
N CYS A 94 -14.24 4.95 -11.06
CA CYS A 94 -15.59 4.65 -11.55
C CYS A 94 -16.50 5.90 -11.57
N MET A 95 -16.19 6.95 -10.80
CA MET A 95 -17.04 8.14 -10.65
C MET A 95 -17.24 8.93 -11.95
N PRO A 96 -16.24 9.10 -12.83
CA PRO A 96 -16.43 9.82 -14.09
C PRO A 96 -17.51 9.20 -15.00
N GLN A 97 -17.76 7.90 -14.87
CA GLN A 97 -18.82 7.22 -15.64
C GLN A 97 -20.23 7.63 -15.18
N LEU A 98 -20.37 8.04 -13.92
CA LEU A 98 -21.64 8.51 -13.35
C LEU A 98 -22.02 9.92 -13.82
N VAL A 99 -21.09 10.68 -14.38
CA VAL A 99 -21.36 12.00 -14.99
C VAL A 99 -22.31 11.87 -16.19
N LEU A 100 -22.37 10.70 -16.82
CA LEU A 100 -23.30 10.44 -17.94
C LEU A 100 -24.76 10.31 -17.50
N LEU A 101 -25.04 10.20 -16.19
CA LEU A 101 -26.40 10.11 -15.66
C LEU A 101 -26.97 11.51 -15.38
N PRO A 102 -28.17 11.82 -15.86
CA PRO A 102 -28.81 13.11 -15.60
C PRO A 102 -28.97 13.35 -14.09
N ASN A 103 -28.72 14.57 -13.65
CA ASN A 103 -28.77 15.03 -12.24
C ASN A 103 -27.69 14.52 -11.29
N MET A 104 -26.69 13.77 -11.74
CA MET A 104 -25.60 13.27 -10.88
C MET A 104 -24.24 13.92 -11.13
N GLU A 105 -24.16 14.88 -12.05
CA GLU A 105 -22.89 15.48 -12.49
C GLU A 105 -22.09 16.09 -11.34
N MET A 106 -22.71 16.95 -10.53
CA MET A 106 -22.03 17.64 -9.42
C MET A 106 -21.60 16.66 -8.34
N PHE A 107 -22.45 15.69 -8.00
CA PHE A 107 -22.11 14.65 -7.01
C PHE A 107 -20.93 13.80 -7.48
N ALA A 108 -20.93 13.37 -8.75
CA ALA A 108 -19.86 12.56 -9.32
C ALA A 108 -18.52 13.30 -9.32
N ILE A 109 -18.50 14.60 -9.63
CA ILE A 109 -17.31 15.44 -9.62
C ILE A 109 -16.74 15.55 -8.19
N TYR A 110 -17.55 15.91 -7.21
CA TYR A 110 -17.10 16.01 -5.81
C TYR A 110 -16.64 14.67 -5.24
N ALA A 111 -17.35 13.59 -5.55
CA ALA A 111 -16.97 12.25 -5.13
C ALA A 111 -15.66 11.80 -5.78
N PHE A 112 -15.44 12.10 -7.06
CA PHE A 112 -14.18 11.81 -7.75
C PHE A 112 -12.99 12.51 -7.08
N PHE A 113 -13.09 13.81 -6.84
CA PHE A 113 -12.02 14.55 -6.17
C PHE A 113 -11.79 14.06 -4.75
N GLY A 114 -12.86 13.88 -3.96
CA GLY A 114 -12.78 13.41 -2.58
C GLY A 114 -12.16 12.02 -2.46
N LEU A 115 -12.57 11.07 -3.29
CA LEU A 115 -12.03 9.71 -3.29
C LEU A 115 -10.59 9.66 -3.81
N SER A 116 -10.25 10.44 -4.82
CA SER A 116 -8.89 10.47 -5.36
C SER A 116 -7.90 11.06 -4.36
N TYR A 117 -8.18 12.23 -3.79
CA TYR A 117 -7.31 12.83 -2.78
C TYR A 117 -7.28 12.02 -1.48
N GLY A 118 -8.44 11.57 -1.00
CA GLY A 118 -8.53 10.71 0.18
C GLY A 118 -7.76 9.39 0.00
N GLY A 119 -7.87 8.77 -1.17
CA GLY A 119 -7.13 7.55 -1.51
C GLY A 119 -5.62 7.76 -1.52
N VAL A 120 -5.13 8.86 -2.09
CA VAL A 120 -3.70 9.20 -2.09
C VAL A 120 -3.19 9.47 -0.67
N ILE A 121 -3.94 10.21 0.15
CA ILE A 121 -3.57 10.46 1.55
C ILE A 121 -3.50 9.14 2.33
N CYS A 122 -4.50 8.26 2.20
CA CYS A 122 -4.50 6.94 2.83
C CYS A 122 -3.31 6.08 2.35
N LEU A 123 -2.93 6.18 1.08
CA LEU A 123 -1.78 5.48 0.53
C LEU A 123 -0.47 5.93 1.20
N TRP A 124 -0.27 7.24 1.38
CA TRP A 124 0.88 7.79 2.08
C TRP A 124 0.92 7.39 3.56
N LEU A 125 -0.23 7.42 4.25
CA LEU A 125 -0.32 6.95 5.63
C LEU A 125 0.00 5.45 5.75
N ALA A 126 -0.48 4.64 4.81
CA ALA A 126 -0.14 3.23 4.75
C ALA A 126 1.36 3.00 4.50
N LEU A 127 2.00 3.83 3.67
CA LEU A 127 3.45 3.80 3.45
C LEU A 127 4.22 4.10 4.75
N VAL A 128 3.87 5.17 5.45
CA VAL A 128 4.53 5.55 6.72
C VAL A 128 4.40 4.43 7.74
N ALA A 129 3.20 3.89 7.96
CA ALA A 129 2.97 2.77 8.87
C ALA A 129 3.76 1.52 8.44
N SER A 130 3.87 1.28 7.14
CA SER A 130 4.62 0.18 6.56
C SER A 130 6.12 0.30 6.82
N LEU A 131 6.70 1.47 6.58
CA LEU A 131 8.12 1.75 6.83
C LEU A 131 8.45 1.67 8.31
N TRP A 132 7.61 2.22 9.18
CA TRP A 132 7.77 2.11 10.62
C TRP A 132 7.84 0.64 11.08
N SER A 133 6.92 -0.18 10.62
CA SER A 133 6.93 -1.61 10.90
C SER A 133 8.19 -2.32 10.38
N ALA A 134 8.70 -1.92 9.21
CA ALA A 134 9.91 -2.49 8.63
C ALA A 134 11.17 -2.15 9.45
N THR A 135 11.30 -0.89 9.90
CA THR A 135 12.45 -0.46 10.71
C THR A 135 12.48 -1.20 12.06
N GLN A 136 11.33 -1.35 12.72
CA GLN A 136 11.25 -2.13 13.95
C GLN A 136 11.65 -3.60 13.74
N TYR A 137 11.25 -4.19 12.60
CA TYR A 137 11.62 -5.57 12.27
C TYR A 137 13.13 -5.70 12.07
N THR A 138 13.74 -4.76 11.35
CA THR A 138 15.18 -4.75 11.10
C THR A 138 15.99 -4.57 12.38
N ILE A 139 15.57 -3.66 13.27
CA ILE A 139 16.25 -3.42 14.56
C ILE A 139 16.23 -4.70 15.43
N THR A 140 15.09 -5.39 15.49
CA THR A 140 14.98 -6.64 16.25
C THR A 140 15.86 -7.73 15.65
N PHE A 141 15.89 -7.82 14.31
CA PHE A 141 16.76 -8.76 13.60
C PHE A 141 18.25 -8.54 13.92
N LEU A 142 18.72 -7.30 13.82
CA LEU A 142 20.11 -6.95 14.15
C LEU A 142 20.44 -7.19 15.62
N GLY A 143 19.48 -6.95 16.52
CA GLY A 143 19.65 -7.25 17.95
C GLY A 143 19.83 -8.74 18.22
N HIS A 144 19.14 -9.61 17.50
CA HIS A 144 19.33 -11.06 17.62
C HIS A 144 20.66 -11.54 17.04
N LEU A 145 21.09 -10.99 15.91
CA LEU A 145 22.41 -11.32 15.34
C LEU A 145 23.56 -10.96 16.27
N LYS A 146 23.46 -9.84 17.01
CA LYS A 146 24.45 -9.46 18.02
C LYS A 146 24.53 -10.40 19.22
N LYS A 147 23.45 -11.10 19.55
CA LYS A 147 23.42 -12.06 20.67
C LYS A 147 23.98 -13.43 20.31
N ILE A 148 24.10 -13.74 19.02
CA ILE A 148 24.60 -15.03 18.52
C ILE A 148 26.14 -14.98 18.28
N LYS A 149 26.72 -13.77 18.20
CA LYS A 149 28.16 -13.55 18.20
C LYS A 149 28.70 -13.42 19.63
#